data_e64266d918e533ccf9db32bfe346a632
#
_entry.id   e64266d918e533ccf9db32bfe346a632
#
_cell.length_a   1.000
_cell.length_b   1.000
_cell.length_c   1.000
_cell.angle_alpha   90.00
_cell.angle_beta   90.00
_cell.angle_gamma   90.00
#
_symmetry.space_group_name_H-M   'P 1'
#
loop_
_entity.id
_entity.type
_entity.pdbx_description
1 polymer ?
#
loop_
_entity_poly.entity_id
_entity_poly.type
_entity_poly.pdbx_seq_one_letter_code
_entity_poly.pdbx_strand_id
1 'polypeptide(L)'
;FSGEASVWLDANESPFNPPYNRYPDPLQNDLKEKLAKQRGVMPENIFLGVGSDEAIDLLYRIFCEPGLDNAVSITPTYGMYKVCADINGVEYREVLLKKDFSLDCDAILQTIDTHSRLLFLCSPNNPTGNVFPAIEIERLITAFDGIVVVDEAYIDFSSRPSWIRRLNEFHNLVV
;
A
#
# COMPACT_ATOMS: atom_id res chain seq x y z
N PHE A 1 16.86 -6.91 -20.33
CA PHE A 1 18.25 -7.20 -20.69
C PHE A 1 19.17 -6.35 -19.82
N SER A 2 20.11 -6.94 -19.14
CA SER A 2 21.02 -6.28 -18.16
C SER A 2 22.47 -6.15 -18.67
N GLY A 3 22.67 -6.02 -19.96
CA GLY A 3 24.01 -5.92 -20.56
C GLY A 3 24.28 -4.57 -21.22
N GLU A 4 25.54 -4.24 -21.44
CA GLU A 4 25.96 -3.11 -22.26
C GLU A 4 26.03 -3.52 -23.73
N ALA A 5 25.49 -2.69 -24.62
CA ALA A 5 25.57 -2.89 -26.05
C ALA A 5 25.88 -1.57 -26.74
N SER A 6 26.71 -1.61 -27.79
CA SER A 6 26.99 -0.43 -28.63
C SER A 6 25.84 -0.09 -29.58
N VAL A 7 25.01 -1.09 -29.89
CA VAL A 7 23.81 -0.95 -30.75
C VAL A 7 22.70 -1.80 -30.12
N TRP A 8 21.53 -1.22 -29.96
CA TRP A 8 20.34 -1.86 -29.43
C TRP A 8 19.36 -2.12 -30.60
N LEU A 9 18.99 -3.35 -30.83
CA LEU A 9 18.04 -3.79 -31.85
C LEU A 9 16.90 -4.66 -31.27
N ASP A 10 16.67 -4.53 -29.97
CA ASP A 10 15.73 -5.32 -29.19
C ASP A 10 14.31 -4.77 -29.18
N ALA A 11 14.15 -3.48 -29.50
CA ALA A 11 12.84 -2.81 -29.50
C ALA A 11 12.72 -1.79 -30.63
N ASN A 12 11.48 -1.49 -31.03
CA ASN A 12 11.19 -0.46 -32.02
C ASN A 12 11.18 0.92 -31.34
N GLU A 13 12.35 1.47 -31.12
CA GLU A 13 12.54 2.76 -30.47
C GLU A 13 12.91 3.86 -31.47
N SER A 14 12.51 5.08 -31.18
CA SER A 14 12.89 6.23 -32.00
C SER A 14 14.39 6.52 -31.88
N PRO A 15 15.13 6.73 -32.98
CA PRO A 15 16.52 7.17 -32.92
C PRO A 15 16.68 8.66 -32.57
N PHE A 16 15.57 9.39 -32.48
CA PHE A 16 15.56 10.83 -32.25
C PHE A 16 15.18 11.17 -30.81
N ASN A 17 15.50 12.40 -30.38
CA ASN A 17 15.13 12.98 -29.09
C ASN A 17 15.70 12.26 -27.86
N PRO A 18 17.00 11.91 -27.79
CA PRO A 18 17.56 11.43 -26.54
C PRO A 18 17.46 12.51 -25.44
N PRO A 19 17.28 12.15 -24.15
CA PRO A 19 17.31 10.80 -23.58
C PRO A 19 15.93 10.13 -23.49
N TYR A 20 14.88 10.71 -24.02
CA TYR A 20 13.49 10.26 -23.80
C TYR A 20 12.95 9.31 -24.89
N ASN A 21 13.83 8.86 -25.78
CA ASN A 21 13.49 8.02 -26.92
C ASN A 21 13.55 6.51 -26.63
N ARG A 22 13.99 6.12 -25.45
CA ARG A 22 14.10 4.74 -25.03
C ARG A 22 12.96 4.32 -24.12
N TYR A 23 12.56 3.05 -24.18
CA TYR A 23 11.68 2.48 -23.18
C TYR A 23 12.35 2.58 -21.81
N PRO A 24 11.58 2.94 -20.76
CA PRO A 24 12.13 3.01 -19.40
C PRO A 24 12.48 1.60 -18.89
N ASP A 25 13.38 1.53 -17.92
CA ASP A 25 13.64 0.31 -17.18
C ASP A 25 12.34 -0.18 -16.52
N PRO A 26 11.81 -1.37 -16.88
CA PRO A 26 10.56 -1.89 -16.32
C PRO A 26 10.64 -2.16 -14.81
N LEU A 27 11.85 -2.34 -14.27
CA LEU A 27 12.08 -2.54 -12.84
C LEU A 27 12.37 -1.24 -12.09
N GLN A 28 12.61 -0.13 -12.82
CA GLN A 28 12.86 1.21 -12.26
C GLN A 28 14.02 1.24 -11.24
N ASN A 29 15.07 0.44 -11.50
CA ASN A 29 16.16 0.18 -10.54
C ASN A 29 16.82 1.46 -10.02
N ASP A 30 17.23 2.37 -10.91
CA ASP A 30 17.88 3.62 -10.53
C ASP A 30 17.04 4.48 -9.58
N LEU A 31 15.73 4.52 -9.80
CA LEU A 31 14.81 5.28 -8.96
C LEU A 31 14.57 4.57 -7.62
N LYS A 32 14.40 3.26 -7.65
CA LYS A 32 14.24 2.44 -6.43
C LYS A 32 15.45 2.52 -5.53
N GLU A 33 16.67 2.48 -6.08
CA GLU A 33 17.91 2.63 -5.30
C GLU A 33 17.99 3.98 -4.59
N LYS A 34 17.63 5.07 -5.29
CA LYS A 34 17.60 6.42 -4.68
C LYS A 34 16.58 6.52 -3.56
N LEU A 35 15.38 6.01 -3.77
CA LEU A 35 14.31 6.00 -2.76
C LEU A 35 14.67 5.09 -1.58
N ALA A 36 15.20 3.90 -1.84
CA ALA A 36 15.66 2.97 -0.83
C ALA A 36 16.68 3.61 0.11
N LYS A 37 17.68 4.28 -0.45
CA LYS A 37 18.68 5.04 0.32
C LYS A 37 18.06 6.17 1.13
N GLN A 38 17.10 6.90 0.56
CA GLN A 38 16.42 8.01 1.23
C GLN A 38 15.51 7.54 2.37
N ARG A 39 14.79 6.43 2.17
CA ARG A 39 13.80 5.90 3.11
C ARG A 39 14.38 4.87 4.09
N GLY A 40 15.59 4.37 3.84
CA GLY A 40 16.26 3.37 4.70
C GLY A 40 15.68 1.97 4.57
N VAL A 41 15.25 1.58 3.38
CA VAL A 41 14.71 0.26 3.05
C VAL A 41 15.49 -0.38 1.91
N MET A 42 15.24 -1.65 1.61
CA MET A 42 15.84 -2.32 0.45
C MET A 42 15.06 -1.96 -0.84
N PRO A 43 15.72 -1.85 -2.01
CA PRO A 43 15.05 -1.59 -3.27
C PRO A 43 13.93 -2.58 -3.60
N GLU A 44 14.10 -3.84 -3.20
CA GLU A 44 13.12 -4.92 -3.39
C GLU A 44 11.82 -4.71 -2.60
N ASN A 45 11.86 -3.89 -1.56
CA ASN A 45 10.69 -3.54 -0.75
C ASN A 45 9.89 -2.37 -1.35
N ILE A 46 10.29 -1.86 -2.53
CA ILE A 46 9.67 -0.68 -3.13
C ILE A 46 8.90 -1.08 -4.40
N PHE A 47 7.62 -0.80 -4.41
CA PHE A 47 6.80 -0.71 -5.62
C PHE A 47 6.64 0.77 -6.01
N LEU A 48 6.75 1.08 -7.30
CA LEU A 48 6.54 2.42 -7.85
C LEU A 48 5.39 2.35 -8.85
N GLY A 49 4.31 3.03 -8.52
CA GLY A 49 3.11 3.09 -9.34
C GLY A 49 2.65 4.53 -9.62
N VAL A 50 1.52 4.65 -10.29
CA VAL A 50 0.86 5.92 -10.61
C VAL A 50 -0.07 6.30 -9.45
N GLY A 51 0.52 6.79 -8.37
CA GLY A 51 -0.19 7.12 -7.13
C GLY A 51 -0.56 5.90 -6.28
N SER A 52 -1.11 6.17 -5.09
CA SER A 52 -1.55 5.13 -4.17
C SER A 52 -2.72 4.31 -4.71
N ASP A 53 -3.56 4.89 -5.58
CA ASP A 53 -4.72 4.20 -6.14
C ASP A 53 -4.34 2.97 -6.96
N GLU A 54 -3.25 3.03 -7.75
CA GLU A 54 -2.74 1.87 -8.46
C GLU A 54 -2.23 0.79 -7.48
N ALA A 55 -1.52 1.20 -6.43
CA ALA A 55 -1.05 0.26 -5.42
C ALA A 55 -2.22 -0.43 -4.69
N ILE A 56 -3.25 0.33 -4.34
CA ILE A 56 -4.47 -0.20 -3.71
C ILE A 56 -5.17 -1.20 -4.63
N ASP A 57 -5.37 -0.87 -5.91
CA ASP A 57 -6.01 -1.76 -6.88
C ASP A 57 -5.20 -3.05 -7.06
N LEU A 58 -3.87 -2.95 -7.13
CA LEU A 58 -3.00 -4.13 -7.25
C LEU A 58 -3.04 -5.02 -6.01
N LEU A 59 -3.17 -4.47 -4.80
CA LEU A 59 -3.32 -5.26 -3.58
C LEU A 59 -4.58 -6.13 -3.64
N TYR A 60 -5.71 -5.58 -4.09
CA TYR A 60 -6.93 -6.38 -4.31
C TYR A 60 -6.70 -7.51 -5.31
N ARG A 61 -6.07 -7.22 -6.45
CA ARG A 61 -5.78 -8.22 -7.50
C ARG A 61 -4.84 -9.33 -7.07
N ILE A 62 -3.90 -9.03 -6.15
CA ILE A 62 -2.89 -9.98 -5.70
C ILE A 62 -3.43 -10.87 -4.59
N PHE A 63 -4.19 -10.30 -3.65
CA PHE A 63 -4.52 -10.98 -2.39
C PHE A 63 -5.96 -11.44 -2.28
N CYS A 64 -6.88 -10.97 -3.13
CA CYS A 64 -8.29 -11.28 -3.01
C CYS A 64 -8.83 -12.07 -4.21
N GLU A 65 -9.64 -13.09 -3.93
CA GLU A 65 -10.44 -13.78 -4.95
C GLU A 65 -11.80 -13.10 -5.07
N PRO A 66 -12.18 -12.59 -6.28
CA PRO A 66 -13.45 -11.92 -6.49
C PRO A 66 -14.66 -12.78 -6.12
N GLY A 67 -15.63 -12.18 -5.44
CA GLY A 67 -16.85 -12.87 -5.01
C GLY A 67 -16.69 -13.85 -3.85
N LEU A 68 -15.48 -14.03 -3.34
CA LEU A 68 -15.16 -14.94 -2.22
C LEU A 68 -14.56 -14.19 -1.03
N ASP A 69 -13.51 -13.41 -1.29
CA ASP A 69 -12.75 -12.75 -0.24
C ASP A 69 -13.29 -11.34 0.07
N ASN A 70 -12.87 -10.82 1.21
CA ASN A 70 -13.25 -9.47 1.64
C ASN A 70 -12.04 -8.66 2.12
N ALA A 71 -12.23 -7.35 2.11
CA ALA A 71 -11.34 -6.38 2.72
C ALA A 71 -12.07 -5.63 3.82
N VAL A 72 -11.36 -5.34 4.90
CA VAL A 72 -11.85 -4.56 6.04
C VAL A 72 -11.18 -3.20 6.06
N SER A 73 -11.90 -2.16 6.40
CA SER A 73 -11.34 -0.84 6.67
C SER A 73 -12.16 -0.09 7.71
N ILE A 74 -11.58 1.00 8.17
CA ILE A 74 -12.26 1.96 9.06
C ILE A 74 -13.14 2.91 8.25
N THR A 75 -14.10 3.55 8.90
CA THR A 75 -14.91 4.62 8.30
C THR A 75 -15.21 5.72 9.34
N PRO A 76 -15.12 7.02 9.01
CA PRO A 76 -14.77 7.57 7.70
C PRO A 76 -13.27 7.45 7.39
N THR A 77 -12.94 7.13 6.13
CA THR A 77 -11.56 7.07 5.63
C THR A 77 -11.50 7.35 4.12
N TYR A 78 -10.34 7.13 3.50
CA TYR A 78 -10.13 7.35 2.07
C TYR A 78 -11.04 6.46 1.21
N GLY A 79 -11.84 7.08 0.34
CA GLY A 79 -12.91 6.39 -0.39
C GLY A 79 -12.44 5.40 -1.45
N MET A 80 -11.18 5.52 -1.93
CA MET A 80 -10.68 4.64 -3.00
C MET A 80 -10.51 3.19 -2.57
N TYR A 81 -10.37 2.90 -1.28
CA TYR A 81 -10.38 1.51 -0.81
C TYR A 81 -11.65 0.78 -1.23
N LYS A 82 -12.80 1.42 -1.01
CA LYS A 82 -14.10 0.88 -1.42
C LYS A 82 -14.25 0.83 -2.94
N VAL A 83 -13.85 1.89 -3.64
CA VAL A 83 -13.95 1.95 -5.11
C VAL A 83 -13.14 0.82 -5.74
N CYS A 84 -11.91 0.58 -5.29
CA CYS A 84 -11.06 -0.51 -5.79
C CYS A 84 -11.65 -1.89 -5.44
N ALA A 85 -12.25 -2.05 -4.25
CA ALA A 85 -12.96 -3.27 -3.88
C ALA A 85 -14.12 -3.56 -4.85
N ASP A 86 -14.96 -2.56 -5.10
CA ASP A 86 -16.12 -2.67 -6.00
C ASP A 86 -15.68 -3.04 -7.44
N ILE A 87 -14.60 -2.42 -7.95
CA ILE A 87 -14.04 -2.71 -9.27
C ILE A 87 -13.54 -4.16 -9.36
N ASN A 88 -12.91 -4.65 -8.30
CA ASN A 88 -12.36 -6.01 -8.25
C ASN A 88 -13.37 -7.08 -7.80
N GLY A 89 -14.63 -6.70 -7.53
CA GLY A 89 -15.67 -7.64 -7.10
C GLY A 89 -15.40 -8.26 -5.72
N VAL A 90 -14.71 -7.53 -4.84
CA VAL A 90 -14.36 -7.94 -3.48
C VAL A 90 -15.31 -7.28 -2.47
N GLU A 91 -15.82 -8.03 -1.51
CA GLU A 91 -16.64 -7.48 -0.45
C GLU A 91 -15.82 -6.48 0.38
N TYR A 92 -16.37 -5.28 0.61
CA TYR A 92 -15.75 -4.27 1.44
C TYR A 92 -16.54 -4.07 2.74
N ARG A 93 -15.89 -4.28 3.87
CA ARG A 93 -16.48 -4.17 5.20
C ARG A 93 -15.94 -2.96 5.93
N GLU A 94 -16.84 -2.13 6.42
CA GLU A 94 -16.50 -0.89 7.11
C GLU A 94 -16.75 -1.01 8.61
N VAL A 95 -15.78 -0.56 9.39
CA VAL A 95 -15.88 -0.45 10.85
C VAL A 95 -15.83 1.02 11.24
N LEU A 96 -16.87 1.50 11.91
CA LEU A 96 -16.95 2.89 12.37
C LEU A 96 -15.84 3.21 13.37
N LEU A 97 -15.15 4.32 13.15
CA LEU A 97 -14.31 4.92 14.17
C LEU A 97 -15.18 5.32 15.40
N LYS A 98 -14.59 5.35 16.57
CA LYS A 98 -15.25 5.85 17.77
C LYS A 98 -15.62 7.34 17.62
N LYS A 99 -16.41 7.86 18.53
CA LYS A 99 -16.89 9.27 18.48
C LYS A 99 -15.76 10.31 18.50
N ASP A 100 -14.62 9.96 19.06
CA ASP A 100 -13.39 10.76 19.11
C ASP A 100 -12.44 10.46 17.94
N PHE A 101 -12.90 9.72 16.94
CA PHE A 101 -12.15 9.23 15.78
C PHE A 101 -10.99 8.28 16.14
N SER A 102 -10.94 7.69 17.32
CA SER A 102 -10.01 6.62 17.65
C SER A 102 -10.44 5.28 17.04
N LEU A 103 -9.49 4.34 16.91
CA LEU A 103 -9.76 2.97 16.44
C LEU A 103 -10.64 2.21 17.44
N ASP A 104 -11.54 1.40 16.91
CA ASP A 104 -12.16 0.31 17.66
C ASP A 104 -11.55 -1.03 17.23
N CYS A 105 -10.39 -1.35 17.80
CA CYS A 105 -9.65 -2.56 17.43
C CYS A 105 -10.48 -3.83 17.68
N ASP A 106 -11.32 -3.86 18.70
CA ASP A 106 -12.15 -5.03 18.99
C ASP A 106 -13.23 -5.21 17.92
N ALA A 107 -13.89 -4.13 17.50
CA ALA A 107 -14.86 -4.17 16.41
C ALA A 107 -14.21 -4.56 15.07
N ILE A 108 -12.99 -4.06 14.79
CA ILE A 108 -12.23 -4.44 13.59
C ILE A 108 -11.96 -5.95 13.61
N LEU A 109 -11.42 -6.48 14.71
CA LEU A 109 -11.11 -7.90 14.84
C LEU A 109 -12.35 -8.80 14.79
N GLN A 110 -13.50 -8.33 15.28
CA GLN A 110 -14.79 -9.05 15.18
C GLN A 110 -15.36 -9.05 13.76
N THR A 111 -14.99 -8.09 12.92
CA THR A 111 -15.44 -8.00 11.52
C THR A 111 -14.64 -8.90 10.59
N ILE A 112 -13.43 -9.26 11.00
CA ILE A 112 -12.50 -10.13 10.26
C ILE A 112 -13.02 -11.59 10.34
N ASP A 113 -12.96 -12.29 9.21
CA ASP A 113 -13.23 -13.73 9.11
C ASP A 113 -12.16 -14.46 8.29
N THR A 114 -12.39 -15.73 7.98
CA THR A 114 -11.45 -16.59 7.24
C THR A 114 -11.26 -16.16 5.77
N HIS A 115 -12.13 -15.29 5.25
CA HIS A 115 -12.07 -14.74 3.91
C HIS A 115 -11.53 -13.31 3.88
N SER A 116 -11.21 -12.73 5.02
CA SER A 116 -10.59 -11.41 5.09
C SER A 116 -9.13 -11.48 4.67
N ARG A 117 -8.74 -10.71 3.63
CA ARG A 117 -7.39 -10.70 3.05
C ARG A 117 -6.65 -9.41 3.27
N LEU A 118 -7.38 -8.29 3.29
CA LEU A 118 -6.81 -6.95 3.40
C LEU A 118 -7.44 -6.20 4.56
N LEU A 119 -6.62 -5.46 5.31
CA LEU A 119 -7.06 -4.48 6.30
C LEU A 119 -6.40 -3.14 5.98
N PHE A 120 -7.19 -2.13 5.62
CA PHE A 120 -6.70 -0.78 5.32
C PHE A 120 -6.83 0.14 6.52
N LEU A 121 -5.72 0.80 6.88
CA LEU A 121 -5.62 1.78 7.96
C LEU A 121 -4.91 3.04 7.42
N CYS A 122 -5.65 4.10 7.14
CA CYS A 122 -5.07 5.39 6.76
C CYS A 122 -4.58 6.13 7.99
N SER A 123 -3.28 6.42 8.09
CA SER A 123 -2.71 7.08 9.26
C SER A 123 -1.47 7.93 8.91
N PRO A 124 -1.57 9.26 8.86
CA PRO A 124 -2.71 10.11 9.25
C PRO A 124 -3.97 9.88 8.42
N ASN A 125 -5.14 9.82 9.08
CA ASN A 125 -6.38 9.48 8.41
C ASN A 125 -6.95 10.65 7.59
N ASN A 126 -7.43 10.35 6.41
CA ASN A 126 -8.22 11.25 5.58
C ASN A 126 -9.70 10.81 5.63
N PRO A 127 -10.68 11.63 6.12
CA PRO A 127 -10.57 13.10 6.28
C PRO A 127 -10.33 13.59 7.72
N THR A 128 -10.20 12.73 8.71
CA THR A 128 -10.23 13.13 10.12
C THR A 128 -8.94 13.78 10.62
N GLY A 129 -7.81 13.56 9.91
CA GLY A 129 -6.51 14.20 10.17
C GLY A 129 -5.75 13.66 11.39
N ASN A 130 -6.32 12.72 12.13
CA ASN A 130 -5.67 12.15 13.30
C ASN A 130 -4.72 10.99 12.93
N VAL A 131 -3.78 10.74 13.81
CA VAL A 131 -2.84 9.61 13.72
C VAL A 131 -3.22 8.58 14.78
N PHE A 132 -3.32 7.32 14.37
CA PHE A 132 -3.65 6.26 15.31
C PHE A 132 -2.43 5.88 16.18
N PRO A 133 -2.64 5.48 17.44
CA PRO A 133 -1.59 5.00 18.31
C PRO A 133 -0.89 3.77 17.72
N ALA A 134 0.46 3.77 17.73
CA ALA A 134 1.23 2.67 17.17
C ALA A 134 0.89 1.32 17.80
N ILE A 135 0.61 1.30 19.10
CA ILE A 135 0.24 0.06 19.82
C ILE A 135 -1.09 -0.55 19.31
N GLU A 136 -2.03 0.29 18.85
CA GLU A 136 -3.30 -0.20 18.30
C GLU A 136 -3.10 -0.77 16.89
N ILE A 137 -2.33 -0.10 16.04
CA ILE A 137 -1.97 -0.61 14.71
C ILE A 137 -1.18 -1.92 14.84
N GLU A 138 -0.20 -1.98 15.74
CA GLU A 138 0.60 -3.17 16.00
C GLU A 138 -0.26 -4.36 16.47
N ARG A 139 -1.23 -4.09 17.34
CA ARG A 139 -2.21 -5.10 17.75
C ARG A 139 -2.96 -5.70 16.56
N LEU A 140 -3.40 -4.85 15.63
CA LEU A 140 -4.11 -5.30 14.44
C LEU A 140 -3.20 -6.08 13.49
N ILE A 141 -1.96 -5.62 13.25
CA ILE A 141 -0.98 -6.34 12.42
C ILE A 141 -0.71 -7.73 13.00
N THR A 142 -0.53 -7.82 14.30
CA THR A 142 -0.21 -9.09 14.98
C THR A 142 -1.38 -10.07 15.01
N ALA A 143 -2.61 -9.56 15.09
CA ALA A 143 -3.81 -10.39 15.23
C ALA A 143 -4.46 -10.79 13.90
N PHE A 144 -4.05 -10.18 12.78
CA PHE A 144 -4.62 -10.44 11.47
C PHE A 144 -3.68 -11.27 10.60
N ASP A 145 -4.17 -12.40 10.10
CA ASP A 145 -3.39 -13.31 9.24
C ASP A 145 -3.27 -12.82 7.78
N GLY A 146 -4.09 -11.85 7.36
CA GLY A 146 -4.02 -11.20 6.05
C GLY A 146 -3.03 -10.04 6.03
N ILE A 147 -3.03 -9.27 4.95
CA ILE A 147 -2.16 -8.11 4.76
C ILE A 147 -2.77 -6.86 5.41
N VAL A 148 -2.01 -6.20 6.28
CA VAL A 148 -2.35 -4.90 6.84
C VAL A 148 -1.65 -3.81 6.04
N VAL A 149 -2.45 -2.91 5.48
CA VAL A 149 -1.98 -1.76 4.72
C VAL A 149 -2.09 -0.52 5.60
N VAL A 150 -0.96 0.05 5.98
CA VAL A 150 -0.91 1.34 6.67
C VAL A 150 -0.63 2.41 5.63
N ASP A 151 -1.70 3.07 5.20
CA ASP A 151 -1.60 4.14 4.21
C ASP A 151 -1.06 5.41 4.88
N GLU A 152 0.17 5.73 4.53
CA GLU A 152 0.93 6.86 5.04
C GLU A 152 1.04 8.02 4.03
N ALA A 153 0.06 8.20 3.13
CA ALA A 153 0.07 9.29 2.15
C ALA A 153 0.30 10.68 2.78
N TYR A 154 -0.05 10.85 4.05
CA TYR A 154 0.09 12.11 4.78
C TYR A 154 1.14 12.08 5.91
N ILE A 155 2.02 11.07 5.96
CA ILE A 155 2.97 10.90 7.07
C ILE A 155 3.97 12.07 7.18
N ASP A 156 4.33 12.70 6.08
CA ASP A 156 5.26 13.83 6.06
C ASP A 156 4.71 15.08 6.80
N PHE A 157 3.40 15.12 7.07
CA PHE A 157 2.74 16.15 7.89
C PHE A 157 2.62 15.76 9.38
N SER A 158 3.10 14.58 9.76
CA SER A 158 3.04 14.05 11.11
C SER A 158 4.41 14.11 11.81
N SER A 159 4.39 14.31 13.12
CA SER A 159 5.60 14.14 13.96
C SER A 159 5.88 12.68 14.34
N ARG A 160 5.02 11.75 13.94
CA ARG A 160 5.20 10.32 14.27
C ARG A 160 6.14 9.65 13.29
N PRO A 161 6.93 8.66 13.74
CA PRO A 161 7.77 7.89 12.84
C PRO A 161 6.91 7.06 11.89
N SER A 162 7.34 6.95 10.63
CA SER A 162 6.71 6.11 9.62
C SER A 162 6.86 4.62 9.97
N TRP A 163 5.83 3.84 9.65
CA TRP A 163 5.80 2.37 9.75
C TRP A 163 6.79 1.69 8.80
N ILE A 164 7.27 2.38 7.79
CA ILE A 164 8.30 1.87 6.88
C ILE A 164 9.55 1.39 7.63
N ARG A 165 9.86 1.97 8.80
CA ARG A 165 10.99 1.56 9.65
C ARG A 165 10.79 0.20 10.30
N ARG A 166 9.57 -0.30 10.33
CA ARG A 166 9.16 -1.54 10.97
C ARG A 166 8.77 -2.65 9.96
N LEU A 167 8.99 -2.44 8.67
CA LEU A 167 8.68 -3.43 7.63
C LEU A 167 9.32 -4.81 7.90
N ASN A 168 10.53 -4.84 8.44
CA ASN A 168 11.21 -6.10 8.74
C ASN A 168 10.73 -6.80 10.02
N GLU A 169 9.87 -6.15 10.82
CA GLU A 169 9.31 -6.73 12.04
C GLU A 169 8.03 -7.54 11.74
N PHE A 170 7.33 -7.20 10.64
CA PHE A 170 6.04 -7.78 10.31
C PHE A 170 6.01 -8.23 8.84
N HIS A 171 5.80 -9.52 8.64
CA HIS A 171 5.77 -10.13 7.30
C HIS A 171 4.50 -9.79 6.49
N ASN A 172 3.48 -9.28 7.16
CA ASN A 172 2.17 -8.96 6.60
C ASN A 172 1.87 -7.44 6.58
N LEU A 173 2.89 -6.59 6.74
CA LEU A 173 2.77 -5.14 6.69
C LEU A 173 3.13 -4.60 5.31
N VAL A 174 2.24 -3.76 4.77
CA VAL A 174 2.47 -2.89 3.61
C VAL A 174 2.28 -1.42 4.05
N VAL A 175 3.16 -0.52 3.56
CA VAL A 175 3.13 0.91 3.88
C VAL A 175 3.13 1.72 2.60
#